data_f400626ab33e4cb21c24b9d95056f387
#
_entry.id   f400626ab33e4cb21c24b9d95056f387
#
_cell.length_a   1.000
_cell.length_b   1.000
_cell.length_c   1.000
_cell.angle_alpha   90.00
_cell.angle_beta   90.00
_cell.angle_gamma   90.00
#
_symmetry.space_group_name_H-M   'P 1'
#
loop_
_entity.id
_entity.type
_entity.pdbx_description
1 polymer ?
#
loop_
_entity_poly.entity_id
_entity_poly.type
_entity_poly.pdbx_seq_one_letter_code
_entity_poly.pdbx_strand_id
1 'polypeptide(L)'
;VCRNLNYTKAAEELCITQPAVSQHIRHLEEYYGTRLFVSEGKKMVLTEAGRLLQSAGLTMRHDEYALKELMARVGATERSLHMGATMTIGEFVLPSMLSRYMLRAPEASVHVTVANTSDLLGLIDEGKLDFALVEGYFSRQDYDYQIYSTEKYIPIAGARYQTRAGMNDSRRIRTEDLLGEALLIREKGSGTREVLERILEGKNLSVRDFRKLHEINNIHVMKYLVQEGHGISFLYEAAVRQELDQGSIREIPLKDFNVEHDFYFVWRKGSIFGGEYKEIFKQLKDKE
;
A
#
# COMPACT_ATOMS: atom_id res chain seq x y z
N VAL A 1 7.65 22.50 -2.35
CA VAL A 1 8.00 22.86 -0.96
C VAL A 1 7.50 21.79 0.00
N CYS A 2 6.21 21.41 -0.05
CA CYS A 2 5.61 20.43 0.88
C CYS A 2 6.32 19.06 0.89
N ARG A 3 6.78 18.57 -0.28
CA ARG A 3 7.47 17.29 -0.42
C ARG A 3 8.81 17.24 0.33
N ASN A 4 9.56 18.34 0.30
CA ASN A 4 10.92 18.42 0.85
C ASN A 4 11.01 19.19 2.16
N LEU A 5 9.96 19.93 2.53
CA LEU A 5 9.97 20.92 3.61
C LEU A 5 11.20 21.84 3.55
N ASN A 6 11.57 22.22 2.33
CA ASN A 6 12.79 22.99 2.04
C ASN A 6 12.60 23.84 0.76
N TYR A 7 12.79 25.14 0.89
CA TYR A 7 12.62 26.08 -0.22
C TYR A 7 13.71 25.93 -1.30
N THR A 8 14.96 25.67 -0.89
CA THR A 8 16.07 25.50 -1.82
C THR A 8 15.90 24.27 -2.69
N LYS A 9 15.59 23.12 -2.07
CA LYS A 9 15.31 21.88 -2.81
C LYS A 9 14.11 22.00 -3.73
N ALA A 10 13.07 22.71 -3.29
CA ALA A 10 11.90 22.97 -4.13
C ALA A 10 12.24 23.87 -5.33
N ALA A 11 13.13 24.84 -5.15
CA ALA A 11 13.61 25.71 -6.22
C ALA A 11 14.44 24.92 -7.26
N GLU A 12 15.30 24.03 -6.81
CA GLU A 12 16.08 23.12 -7.65
C GLU A 12 15.15 22.21 -8.49
N GLU A 13 14.16 21.58 -7.85
CA GLU A 13 13.19 20.72 -8.55
C GLU A 13 12.35 21.47 -9.60
N LEU A 14 12.03 22.73 -9.34
CA LEU A 14 11.22 23.56 -10.23
C LEU A 14 12.05 24.34 -11.26
N CYS A 15 13.39 24.21 -11.22
CA CYS A 15 14.33 24.97 -12.06
C CYS A 15 14.11 26.49 -11.97
N ILE A 16 13.82 27.01 -10.78
CA ILE A 16 13.66 28.45 -10.48
C ILE A 16 14.54 28.84 -9.27
N THR A 17 14.56 30.13 -8.94
CA THR A 17 15.34 30.60 -7.78
C THR A 17 14.59 30.41 -6.47
N GLN A 18 15.32 30.20 -5.37
CA GLN A 18 14.72 30.11 -4.02
C GLN A 18 13.89 31.37 -3.64
N PRO A 19 14.33 32.63 -3.94
CA PRO A 19 13.48 33.80 -3.74
C PRO A 19 12.13 33.74 -4.49
N ALA A 20 12.10 33.20 -5.72
CA ALA A 20 10.87 33.05 -6.46
C ALA A 20 9.91 32.06 -5.77
N VAL A 21 10.41 30.91 -5.28
CA VAL A 21 9.60 29.97 -4.48
C VAL A 21 9.05 30.66 -3.24
N SER A 22 9.89 31.40 -2.49
CA SER A 22 9.45 32.15 -1.31
C SER A 22 8.37 33.18 -1.62
N GLN A 23 8.50 33.87 -2.76
CA GLN A 23 7.50 34.83 -3.22
C GLN A 23 6.17 34.16 -3.58
N HIS A 24 6.20 33.01 -4.26
CA HIS A 24 4.99 32.25 -4.57
C HIS A 24 4.27 31.78 -3.31
N ILE A 25 5.00 31.27 -2.31
CA ILE A 25 4.40 30.87 -1.03
C ILE A 25 3.80 32.07 -0.31
N ARG A 26 4.52 33.20 -0.23
CA ARG A 26 4.00 34.42 0.40
C ARG A 26 2.72 34.90 -0.30
N HIS A 27 2.69 34.87 -1.62
CA HIS A 27 1.48 35.26 -2.39
C HIS A 27 0.30 34.35 -2.05
N LEU A 28 0.51 33.03 -1.93
CA LEU A 28 -0.54 32.09 -1.49
C LEU A 28 -1.00 32.39 -0.05
N GLU A 29 -0.07 32.66 0.86
CA GLU A 29 -0.39 33.02 2.25
C GLU A 29 -1.19 34.33 2.34
N GLU A 30 -0.85 35.33 1.52
CA GLU A 30 -1.60 36.58 1.39
C GLU A 30 -3.00 36.36 0.81
N TYR A 31 -3.10 35.54 -0.25
CA TYR A 31 -4.38 35.24 -0.91
C TYR A 31 -5.35 34.52 0.01
N TYR A 32 -4.87 33.52 0.77
CA TYR A 32 -5.68 32.76 1.72
C TYR A 32 -5.77 33.40 3.12
N GLY A 33 -5.05 34.50 3.39
CA GLY A 33 -5.05 35.19 4.66
C GLY A 33 -4.48 34.37 5.82
N THR A 34 -3.65 33.36 5.57
CA THR A 34 -3.14 32.46 6.58
C THR A 34 -1.73 31.96 6.26
N ARG A 35 -0.96 31.59 7.30
CA ARG A 35 0.34 30.96 7.13
C ARG A 35 0.17 29.49 6.71
N LEU A 36 0.95 29.07 5.73
CA LEU A 36 0.97 27.69 5.25
C LEU A 36 2.13 26.89 5.86
N PHE A 37 3.21 27.58 6.24
CA PHE A 37 4.39 27.00 6.86
C PHE A 37 4.76 27.75 8.14
N VAL A 38 5.27 27.01 9.13
CA VAL A 38 5.85 27.56 10.36
C VAL A 38 7.16 26.87 10.66
N SER A 39 8.03 27.55 11.44
CA SER A 39 9.29 26.98 11.91
C SER A 39 9.12 26.41 13.31
N GLU A 40 9.36 25.12 13.47
CA GLU A 40 9.49 24.45 14.76
C GLU A 40 10.97 24.19 15.04
N GLY A 41 11.59 25.11 15.78
CA GLY A 41 13.03 25.12 15.97
C GLY A 41 13.77 25.33 14.65
N LYS A 42 14.56 24.34 14.22
CA LYS A 42 15.31 24.39 12.95
C LYS A 42 14.57 23.72 11.78
N LYS A 43 13.37 23.19 12.02
CA LYS A 43 12.61 22.47 11.00
C LYS A 43 11.43 23.31 10.54
N MET A 44 11.17 23.28 9.24
CA MET A 44 9.97 23.83 8.64
C MET A 44 8.88 22.76 8.64
N VAL A 45 7.67 23.10 9.06
CA VAL A 45 6.51 22.22 9.09
C VAL A 45 5.30 22.90 8.47
N LEU A 46 4.36 22.12 7.95
CA LEU A 46 3.07 22.62 7.47
C LEU A 46 2.16 22.98 8.65
N THR A 47 1.47 24.10 8.52
CA THR A 47 0.32 24.43 9.37
C THR A 47 -0.86 23.54 9.03
N GLU A 48 -1.96 23.60 9.79
CA GLU A 48 -3.20 22.94 9.44
C GLU A 48 -3.74 23.46 8.09
N ALA A 49 -3.73 24.78 7.88
CA ALA A 49 -4.08 25.40 6.59
C ALA A 49 -3.15 24.96 5.46
N GLY A 50 -1.84 24.81 5.74
CA GLY A 50 -0.87 24.30 4.78
C GLY A 50 -1.17 22.85 4.36
N ARG A 51 -1.54 21.98 5.29
CA ARG A 51 -1.95 20.61 4.99
C ARG A 51 -3.25 20.55 4.18
N LEU A 52 -4.22 21.40 4.54
CA LEU A 52 -5.48 21.50 3.79
C LEU A 52 -5.24 21.92 2.34
N LEU A 53 -4.44 22.97 2.13
CA LEU A 53 -4.11 23.46 0.77
C LEU A 53 -3.29 22.43 -0.01
N GLN A 54 -2.35 21.74 0.64
CA GLN A 54 -1.60 20.65 0.01
C GLN A 54 -2.54 19.53 -0.47
N SER A 55 -3.45 19.08 0.38
CA SER A 55 -4.42 18.03 0.05
C SER A 55 -5.31 18.46 -1.13
N ALA A 56 -5.84 19.68 -1.10
CA ALA A 56 -6.65 20.23 -2.19
C ALA A 56 -5.86 20.31 -3.51
N GLY A 57 -4.61 20.78 -3.45
CA GLY A 57 -3.73 20.87 -4.63
C GLY A 57 -3.40 19.50 -5.24
N LEU A 58 -3.21 18.47 -4.41
CA LEU A 58 -3.02 17.09 -4.87
C LEU A 58 -4.27 16.54 -5.54
N THR A 59 -5.46 16.82 -4.98
CA THR A 59 -6.74 16.42 -5.59
C THR A 59 -6.96 17.11 -6.94
N MET A 60 -6.69 18.43 -7.03
CA MET A 60 -6.79 19.16 -8.29
C MET A 60 -5.84 18.59 -9.36
N ARG A 61 -4.63 18.22 -8.99
CA ARG A 61 -3.66 17.63 -9.92
C ARG A 61 -4.10 16.24 -10.40
N HIS A 62 -4.61 15.42 -9.50
CA HIS A 62 -5.18 14.11 -9.83
C HIS A 62 -6.33 14.25 -10.83
N ASP A 63 -7.27 15.13 -10.52
CA ASP A 63 -8.45 15.34 -11.36
C ASP A 63 -8.10 15.98 -12.72
N GLU A 64 -7.10 16.88 -12.77
CA GLU A 64 -6.60 17.46 -14.04
C GLU A 64 -6.06 16.37 -14.97
N TYR A 65 -5.27 15.43 -14.42
CA TYR A 65 -4.73 14.34 -15.23
C TYR A 65 -5.83 13.42 -15.75
N ALA A 66 -6.76 12.99 -14.91
CA ALA A 66 -7.91 12.18 -15.30
C ALA A 66 -8.79 12.89 -16.35
N LEU A 67 -9.05 14.19 -16.15
CA LEU A 67 -9.81 15.00 -17.12
C LEU A 67 -9.09 15.08 -18.47
N LYS A 68 -7.77 15.25 -18.47
CA LYS A 68 -6.96 15.34 -19.70
C LYS A 68 -7.04 14.05 -20.51
N GLU A 69 -6.97 12.89 -19.83
CA GLU A 69 -7.15 11.59 -20.44
C GLU A 69 -8.58 11.43 -21.03
N LEU A 70 -9.61 11.86 -20.31
CA LEU A 70 -10.98 11.82 -20.78
C LEU A 70 -11.18 12.74 -22.01
N MET A 71 -10.64 13.95 -21.99
CA MET A 71 -10.74 14.88 -23.10
C MET A 71 -10.03 14.37 -24.36
N ALA A 72 -8.89 13.69 -24.20
CA ALA A 72 -8.17 13.08 -25.32
C ALA A 72 -8.98 11.95 -26.01
N ARG A 73 -10.00 11.42 -25.32
CA ARG A 73 -10.84 10.31 -25.78
C ARG A 73 -12.28 10.71 -26.08
N VAL A 74 -12.58 12.00 -26.14
CA VAL A 74 -13.92 12.46 -26.55
C VAL A 74 -14.24 11.92 -27.96
N GLY A 75 -15.27 11.08 -28.02
CA GLY A 75 -15.67 10.38 -29.26
C GLY A 75 -15.09 8.95 -29.41
N ALA A 76 -14.23 8.48 -28.53
CA ALA A 76 -13.81 7.07 -28.47
C ALA A 76 -14.77 6.26 -27.59
N THR A 77 -15.07 5.04 -28.01
CA THR A 77 -15.88 4.09 -27.21
C THR A 77 -15.06 3.37 -26.13
N GLU A 78 -13.74 3.45 -26.21
CA GLU A 78 -12.83 2.76 -25.30
C GLU A 78 -12.67 3.52 -23.98
N ARG A 79 -12.94 2.81 -22.88
CA ARG A 79 -12.63 3.25 -21.52
C ARG A 79 -11.26 2.72 -21.12
N SER A 80 -10.35 3.58 -20.67
CA SER A 80 -9.08 3.16 -20.10
C SER A 80 -9.14 3.28 -18.58
N LEU A 81 -8.69 2.24 -17.90
CA LEU A 81 -8.64 2.15 -16.46
C LEU A 81 -7.18 2.02 -16.02
N HIS A 82 -6.69 3.01 -15.28
CA HIS A 82 -5.34 2.99 -14.73
C HIS A 82 -5.39 2.64 -13.24
N MET A 83 -5.05 1.41 -12.90
CA MET A 83 -5.16 0.94 -11.53
C MET A 83 -3.84 0.47 -10.96
N GLY A 84 -3.69 0.65 -9.65
CA GLY A 84 -2.58 0.11 -8.87
C GLY A 84 -2.99 -1.11 -8.06
N ALA A 85 -2.04 -2.00 -7.79
CA ALA A 85 -2.20 -3.05 -6.79
C ALA A 85 -0.88 -3.29 -6.05
N THR A 86 -0.95 -3.56 -4.76
CA THR A 86 0.23 -4.03 -4.04
C THR A 86 0.58 -5.46 -4.47
N MET A 87 1.81 -5.90 -4.20
CA MET A 87 2.35 -7.17 -4.72
C MET A 87 1.43 -8.34 -4.39
N THR A 88 1.01 -8.48 -3.14
CA THR A 88 0.12 -9.58 -2.72
C THR A 88 -1.20 -9.57 -3.48
N ILE A 89 -1.82 -8.40 -3.58
CA ILE A 89 -3.11 -8.26 -4.28
C ILE A 89 -2.90 -8.47 -5.78
N GLY A 90 -1.87 -7.90 -6.36
CA GLY A 90 -1.55 -7.98 -7.78
C GLY A 90 -1.31 -9.41 -8.26
N GLU A 91 -0.63 -10.22 -7.44
CA GLU A 91 -0.29 -11.60 -7.81
C GLU A 91 -1.39 -12.62 -7.49
N PHE A 92 -2.13 -12.45 -6.38
CA PHE A 92 -3.00 -13.50 -5.85
C PHE A 92 -4.49 -13.17 -5.87
N VAL A 93 -4.88 -11.90 -5.96
CA VAL A 93 -6.30 -11.46 -5.95
C VAL A 93 -6.71 -10.89 -7.30
N LEU A 94 -5.87 -10.01 -7.84
CA LEU A 94 -6.16 -9.25 -9.07
C LEU A 94 -6.43 -10.12 -10.30
N PRO A 95 -5.74 -11.25 -10.57
CA PRO A 95 -5.95 -12.03 -11.78
C PRO A 95 -7.39 -12.52 -11.93
N SER A 96 -7.99 -13.08 -10.87
CA SER A 96 -9.37 -13.56 -10.90
C SER A 96 -10.38 -12.40 -10.98
N MET A 97 -10.09 -11.29 -10.33
CA MET A 97 -10.91 -10.08 -10.36
C MET A 97 -10.92 -9.45 -11.76
N LEU A 98 -9.75 -9.25 -12.37
CA LEU A 98 -9.63 -8.67 -13.72
C LEU A 98 -10.21 -9.57 -14.79
N SER A 99 -10.02 -10.87 -14.69
CA SER A 99 -10.64 -11.82 -15.64
C SER A 99 -12.15 -11.63 -15.72
N ARG A 100 -12.82 -11.52 -14.55
CA ARG A 100 -14.27 -11.26 -14.51
C ARG A 100 -14.64 -9.88 -15.05
N TYR A 101 -13.88 -8.86 -14.68
CA TYR A 101 -14.13 -7.49 -15.14
C TYR A 101 -14.01 -7.39 -16.67
N MET A 102 -12.95 -7.92 -17.26
CA MET A 102 -12.70 -7.86 -18.70
C MET A 102 -13.77 -8.64 -19.51
N LEU A 103 -14.34 -9.72 -18.95
CA LEU A 103 -15.47 -10.41 -19.58
C LEU A 103 -16.76 -9.57 -19.61
N ARG A 104 -16.97 -8.72 -18.61
CA ARG A 104 -18.15 -7.83 -18.52
C ARG A 104 -17.97 -6.52 -19.26
N ALA A 105 -16.74 -6.08 -19.42
CA ALA A 105 -16.38 -4.81 -20.08
C ALA A 105 -15.31 -5.05 -21.17
N PRO A 106 -15.65 -5.77 -22.25
CA PRO A 106 -14.69 -6.18 -23.29
C PRO A 106 -14.04 -5.00 -24.04
N GLU A 107 -14.69 -3.84 -24.04
CA GLU A 107 -14.18 -2.62 -24.68
C GLU A 107 -13.27 -1.80 -23.73
N ALA A 108 -13.07 -2.26 -22.47
CA ALA A 108 -12.25 -1.54 -21.52
C ALA A 108 -10.77 -1.90 -21.70
N SER A 109 -9.92 -0.90 -21.84
CA SER A 109 -8.47 -1.05 -21.74
C SER A 109 -8.04 -0.96 -20.27
N VAL A 110 -7.27 -1.91 -19.77
CA VAL A 110 -6.84 -1.95 -18.35
C VAL A 110 -5.34 -1.87 -18.28
N HIS A 111 -4.85 -0.86 -17.54
CA HIS A 111 -3.45 -0.68 -17.22
C HIS A 111 -3.23 -0.94 -15.74
N VAL A 112 -2.39 -1.92 -15.42
CA VAL A 112 -2.10 -2.31 -14.04
C VAL A 112 -0.67 -1.96 -13.68
N THR A 113 -0.49 -1.24 -12.59
CA THR A 113 0.82 -1.00 -11.96
C THR A 113 0.90 -1.77 -10.64
N VAL A 114 1.90 -2.65 -10.52
CA VAL A 114 2.16 -3.36 -9.26
C VAL A 114 3.36 -2.72 -8.58
N ALA A 115 3.15 -2.21 -7.36
CA ALA A 115 4.19 -1.55 -6.57
C ALA A 115 3.85 -1.65 -5.05
N ASN A 116 4.68 -1.09 -4.17
CA ASN A 116 4.33 -0.99 -2.75
C ASN A 116 3.28 0.10 -2.50
N THR A 117 2.66 0.08 -1.31
CA THR A 117 1.59 1.03 -0.95
C THR A 117 2.03 2.49 -1.10
N SER A 118 3.22 2.84 -0.63
CA SER A 118 3.73 4.21 -0.68
C SER A 118 3.87 4.73 -2.10
N ASP A 119 4.41 3.91 -3.01
CA ASP A 119 4.59 4.28 -4.41
C ASP A 119 3.25 4.42 -5.14
N LEU A 120 2.31 3.50 -4.89
CA LEU A 120 0.96 3.57 -5.48
C LEU A 120 0.21 4.82 -5.05
N LEU A 121 0.26 5.18 -3.77
CA LEU A 121 -0.36 6.40 -3.27
C LEU A 121 0.28 7.64 -3.92
N GLY A 122 1.60 7.64 -4.11
CA GLY A 122 2.29 8.70 -4.86
C GLY A 122 1.81 8.83 -6.31
N LEU A 123 1.58 7.70 -6.99
CA LEU A 123 1.05 7.69 -8.36
C LEU A 123 -0.41 8.18 -8.43
N ILE A 124 -1.24 7.86 -7.43
CA ILE A 124 -2.59 8.44 -7.29
C ILE A 124 -2.49 9.97 -7.11
N ASP A 125 -1.62 10.45 -6.23
CA ASP A 125 -1.41 11.88 -6.00
C ASP A 125 -0.89 12.62 -7.24
N GLU A 126 -0.18 11.92 -8.11
CA GLU A 126 0.28 12.43 -9.42
C GLU A 126 -0.76 12.33 -10.53
N GLY A 127 -1.91 11.67 -10.27
CA GLY A 127 -2.95 11.44 -11.25
C GLY A 127 -2.62 10.34 -12.28
N LYS A 128 -1.53 9.60 -12.09
CA LYS A 128 -1.11 8.50 -12.96
C LYS A 128 -1.90 7.21 -12.74
N LEU A 129 -2.57 7.11 -11.60
CA LEU A 129 -3.51 6.04 -11.29
C LEU A 129 -4.86 6.65 -10.87
N ASP A 130 -5.93 6.05 -11.33
CA ASP A 130 -7.30 6.38 -10.94
C ASP A 130 -7.55 5.97 -9.48
N PHE A 131 -7.14 4.74 -9.15
CA PHE A 131 -7.25 4.14 -7.82
C PHE A 131 -6.22 3.03 -7.64
N ALA A 132 -6.13 2.50 -6.43
CA ALA A 132 -5.32 1.31 -6.15
C ALA A 132 -5.99 0.36 -5.14
N LEU A 133 -5.63 -0.91 -5.23
CA LEU A 133 -5.91 -1.90 -4.18
C LEU A 133 -4.66 -2.09 -3.32
N VAL A 134 -4.81 -1.83 -2.03
CA VAL A 134 -3.68 -1.85 -1.10
C VAL A 134 -4.01 -2.62 0.18
N GLU A 135 -3.01 -3.29 0.74
CA GLU A 135 -3.08 -3.92 2.06
C GLU A 135 -2.39 -3.10 3.16
N GLY A 136 -1.64 -2.05 2.78
CA GLY A 136 -0.93 -1.22 3.73
C GLY A 136 -1.78 -0.12 4.37
N TYR A 137 -1.15 0.58 5.29
CA TYR A 137 -1.78 1.73 5.94
C TYR A 137 -1.66 2.96 5.06
N PHE A 138 -2.68 3.81 5.12
CA PHE A 138 -2.75 5.07 4.39
C PHE A 138 -3.49 6.14 5.19
N SER A 139 -3.33 7.41 4.82
CA SER A 139 -4.02 8.54 5.45
C SER A 139 -5.49 8.58 5.04
N ARG A 140 -6.40 8.28 5.95
CA ARG A 140 -7.85 8.42 5.74
C ARG A 140 -8.31 9.88 5.61
N GLN A 141 -7.42 10.82 5.86
CA GLN A 141 -7.67 12.24 5.63
C GLN A 141 -7.46 12.60 4.16
N ASP A 142 -6.56 11.89 3.46
CA ASP A 142 -6.13 12.18 2.10
C ASP A 142 -6.77 11.29 1.04
N TYR A 143 -7.25 10.10 1.44
CA TYR A 143 -7.85 9.11 0.53
C TYR A 143 -9.21 8.67 1.00
N ASP A 144 -10.16 8.56 0.07
CA ASP A 144 -11.40 7.81 0.23
C ASP A 144 -11.12 6.34 -0.02
N TYR A 145 -11.92 5.45 0.58
CA TYR A 145 -11.69 4.03 0.46
C TYR A 145 -12.94 3.19 0.62
N GLN A 146 -12.87 1.98 0.13
CA GLN A 146 -13.84 0.91 0.40
C GLN A 146 -13.08 -0.38 0.75
N ILE A 147 -13.63 -1.21 1.65
CA ILE A 147 -13.05 -2.51 1.98
C ILE A 147 -13.39 -3.47 0.83
N TYR A 148 -12.34 -4.01 0.19
CA TYR A 148 -12.48 -5.00 -0.85
C TYR A 148 -12.71 -6.40 -0.26
N SER A 149 -11.81 -6.84 0.62
CA SER A 149 -11.90 -8.10 1.37
C SER A 149 -11.19 -7.99 2.70
N THR A 150 -11.49 -8.92 3.60
CA THR A 150 -10.75 -9.11 4.85
C THR A 150 -10.01 -10.45 4.74
N GLU A 151 -8.70 -10.43 4.91
CA GLU A 151 -7.81 -11.56 4.67
C GLU A 151 -7.07 -11.96 5.94
N LYS A 152 -6.89 -13.26 6.14
CA LYS A 152 -6.06 -13.77 7.24
C LYS A 152 -4.59 -13.52 6.95
N TYR A 153 -3.88 -13.07 7.98
CA TYR A 153 -2.46 -12.86 7.97
C TYR A 153 -1.81 -13.87 8.91
N ILE A 154 -0.99 -14.78 8.39
CA ILE A 154 -0.56 -15.99 9.09
C ILE A 154 0.97 -16.15 9.12
N PRO A 155 1.53 -16.67 10.23
CA PRO A 155 2.91 -17.13 10.28
C PRO A 155 3.05 -18.49 9.57
N ILE A 156 4.07 -18.62 8.73
CA ILE A 156 4.28 -19.80 7.90
C ILE A 156 5.70 -20.36 8.02
N ALA A 157 5.82 -21.66 7.78
CA ALA A 157 7.08 -22.38 7.66
C ALA A 157 6.98 -23.47 6.58
N GLY A 158 8.10 -23.92 6.08
CA GLY A 158 8.16 -25.11 5.23
C GLY A 158 7.64 -26.37 5.96
N ALA A 159 7.04 -27.30 5.22
CA ALA A 159 6.41 -28.49 5.79
C ALA A 159 7.33 -29.28 6.76
N ARG A 160 8.62 -29.34 6.43
CA ARG A 160 9.64 -30.08 7.21
C ARG A 160 10.42 -29.20 8.18
N TYR A 161 10.14 -27.90 8.21
CA TYR A 161 10.85 -26.96 9.08
C TYR A 161 10.49 -27.21 10.54
N GLN A 162 11.50 -27.43 11.39
CA GLN A 162 11.32 -27.57 12.83
C GLN A 162 11.71 -26.26 13.50
N THR A 163 10.76 -25.60 14.13
CA THR A 163 11.04 -24.41 14.94
C THR A 163 11.79 -24.81 16.20
N ARG A 164 12.67 -23.94 16.67
CA ARG A 164 13.44 -24.16 17.92
C ARG A 164 12.56 -24.27 19.14
N ALA A 165 11.40 -23.63 19.13
CA ALA A 165 10.40 -23.69 20.20
C ALA A 165 9.77 -25.09 20.35
N GLY A 166 9.98 -26.01 19.38
CA GLY A 166 9.36 -27.33 19.34
C GLY A 166 7.86 -27.22 18.99
N MET A 167 7.41 -28.00 18.00
CA MET A 167 6.03 -27.90 17.49
C MET A 167 5.08 -28.97 18.06
N ASN A 168 5.52 -29.76 19.01
CA ASN A 168 4.74 -30.89 19.51
C ASN A 168 3.50 -30.48 20.35
N ASP A 169 3.39 -29.21 20.73
CA ASP A 169 2.21 -28.68 21.43
C ASP A 169 1.84 -27.28 20.89
N SER A 170 1.12 -27.26 19.77
CA SER A 170 0.63 -26.06 19.08
C SER A 170 -0.21 -25.10 19.96
N ARG A 171 -0.68 -25.58 21.12
CA ARG A 171 -1.48 -24.78 22.07
C ARG A 171 -0.63 -23.89 22.98
N ARG A 172 0.71 -23.96 22.90
CA ARG A 172 1.63 -23.25 23.80
C ARG A 172 2.51 -22.23 23.14
N ILE A 173 2.75 -22.30 21.82
CA ILE A 173 3.68 -21.43 21.11
C ILE A 173 3.09 -20.02 20.99
N ARG A 174 3.88 -19.02 21.33
CA ARG A 174 3.57 -17.59 21.19
C ARG A 174 4.47 -16.92 20.16
N THR A 175 4.13 -15.72 19.76
CA THR A 175 4.93 -14.90 18.86
C THR A 175 6.39 -14.75 19.33
N GLU A 176 6.59 -14.57 20.64
CA GLU A 176 7.91 -14.44 21.29
C GLU A 176 8.80 -15.68 21.09
N ASP A 177 8.20 -16.86 21.04
CA ASP A 177 8.93 -18.13 20.88
C ASP A 177 9.53 -18.26 19.46
N LEU A 178 9.05 -17.46 18.49
CA LEU A 178 9.58 -17.42 17.13
C LEU A 178 10.79 -16.50 16.96
N LEU A 179 11.15 -15.68 17.95
CA LEU A 179 12.28 -14.75 17.85
C LEU A 179 13.63 -15.47 17.67
N GLY A 180 13.71 -16.74 18.08
CA GLY A 180 14.87 -17.61 17.83
C GLY A 180 15.06 -18.02 16.36
N GLU A 181 14.10 -17.76 15.49
CA GLU A 181 14.11 -18.17 14.09
C GLU A 181 14.76 -17.13 13.17
N ALA A 182 15.05 -17.53 11.93
CA ALA A 182 15.34 -16.60 10.87
C ALA A 182 14.01 -16.12 10.25
N LEU A 183 13.80 -14.81 10.17
CA LEU A 183 12.63 -14.20 9.58
C LEU A 183 12.93 -13.77 8.14
N LEU A 184 12.16 -14.28 7.19
CA LEU A 184 12.10 -13.78 5.82
C LEU A 184 10.98 -12.73 5.78
N ILE A 185 11.32 -11.50 5.41
CA ILE A 185 10.41 -10.35 5.47
C ILE A 185 10.47 -9.55 4.16
N ARG A 186 9.38 -8.88 3.84
CA ARG A 186 9.31 -7.95 2.72
C ARG A 186 10.18 -6.71 2.96
N GLU A 187 10.44 -5.99 1.89
CA GLU A 187 11.15 -4.71 1.89
C GLU A 187 10.39 -3.63 2.66
N LYS A 188 11.09 -2.57 3.04
CA LYS A 188 10.47 -1.38 3.65
C LYS A 188 9.52 -0.71 2.64
N GLY A 189 8.38 -0.25 3.14
CA GLY A 189 7.31 0.32 2.32
C GLY A 189 6.28 -0.72 1.83
N SER A 190 6.55 -2.03 2.01
CA SER A 190 5.56 -3.08 1.79
C SER A 190 4.48 -3.05 2.87
N GLY A 191 3.21 -3.04 2.46
CA GLY A 191 2.07 -3.15 3.38
C GLY A 191 2.09 -4.44 4.20
N THR A 192 2.45 -5.57 3.59
CA THR A 192 2.63 -6.86 4.27
C THR A 192 3.61 -6.76 5.44
N ARG A 193 4.75 -6.08 5.25
CA ARG A 193 5.73 -5.85 6.31
C ARG A 193 5.21 -4.90 7.37
N GLU A 194 4.58 -3.81 6.99
CA GLU A 194 4.06 -2.81 7.93
C GLU A 194 3.03 -3.42 8.88
N VAL A 195 2.17 -4.33 8.39
CA VAL A 195 1.22 -5.08 9.22
C VAL A 195 1.96 -5.88 10.29
N LEU A 196 3.02 -6.64 9.93
CA LEU A 196 3.81 -7.38 10.90
C LEU A 196 4.48 -6.46 11.92
N GLU A 197 5.13 -5.39 11.45
CA GLU A 197 5.84 -4.46 12.35
C GLU A 197 4.89 -3.86 13.40
N ARG A 198 3.68 -3.44 13.00
CA ARG A 198 2.66 -2.92 13.94
C ARG A 198 2.15 -3.97 14.93
N ILE A 199 1.96 -5.21 14.48
CA ILE A 199 1.56 -6.31 15.38
C ILE A 199 2.63 -6.55 16.43
N LEU A 200 3.90 -6.60 16.02
CA LEU A 200 5.02 -6.79 16.92
C LEU A 200 5.17 -5.61 17.88
N GLU A 201 5.06 -4.36 17.40
CA GLU A 201 5.06 -3.16 18.25
C GLU A 201 3.97 -3.20 19.33
N GLY A 202 2.76 -3.64 18.98
CA GLY A 202 1.66 -3.85 19.93
C GLY A 202 1.97 -4.89 21.03
N LYS A 203 2.98 -5.73 20.80
CA LYS A 203 3.50 -6.73 21.76
C LYS A 203 4.83 -6.30 22.40
N ASN A 204 5.28 -5.06 22.19
CA ASN A 204 6.62 -4.56 22.58
C ASN A 204 7.77 -5.37 21.95
N LEU A 205 7.57 -5.89 20.75
CA LEU A 205 8.55 -6.63 19.96
C LEU A 205 8.86 -5.88 18.65
N SER A 206 9.95 -6.29 18.02
CA SER A 206 10.42 -5.71 16.75
C SER A 206 10.91 -6.82 15.82
N VAL A 207 10.87 -6.59 14.51
CA VAL A 207 11.49 -7.49 13.52
C VAL A 207 12.99 -7.69 13.76
N ARG A 208 13.66 -6.76 14.48
CA ARG A 208 15.08 -6.83 14.82
C ARG A 208 15.37 -7.81 15.97
N ASP A 209 14.35 -8.21 16.71
CA ASP A 209 14.49 -9.17 17.82
C ASP A 209 14.58 -10.62 17.32
N PHE A 210 14.25 -10.86 16.03
CA PHE A 210 14.47 -12.15 15.41
C PHE A 210 15.96 -12.44 15.25
N ARG A 211 16.35 -13.69 15.46
CA ARG A 211 17.75 -14.15 15.37
C ARG A 211 18.46 -13.70 14.10
N LYS A 212 17.76 -13.69 12.97
CA LYS A 212 18.27 -13.28 11.67
C LYS A 212 17.14 -12.70 10.83
N LEU A 213 17.45 -11.65 10.09
CA LEU A 213 16.51 -11.00 9.18
C LEU A 213 17.00 -11.14 7.74
N HIS A 214 16.13 -11.65 6.86
CA HIS A 214 16.34 -11.69 5.41
C HIS A 214 15.26 -10.81 4.75
N GLU A 215 15.68 -9.71 4.15
CA GLU A 215 14.77 -8.81 3.42
C GLU A 215 14.68 -9.24 1.95
N ILE A 216 13.46 -9.51 1.46
CA ILE A 216 13.19 -10.05 0.13
C ILE A 216 11.96 -9.33 -0.44
N ASN A 217 12.10 -8.71 -1.60
CA ASN A 217 11.05 -7.92 -2.25
C ASN A 217 10.16 -8.73 -3.23
N ASN A 218 10.38 -10.04 -3.34
CA ASN A 218 9.61 -10.93 -4.21
C ASN A 218 8.96 -12.05 -3.40
N ILE A 219 7.63 -12.17 -3.47
CA ILE A 219 6.86 -13.14 -2.67
C ILE A 219 7.17 -14.58 -3.12
N HIS A 220 7.33 -14.85 -4.41
CA HIS A 220 7.63 -16.19 -4.90
C HIS A 220 9.00 -16.69 -4.41
N VAL A 221 10.02 -15.81 -4.47
CA VAL A 221 11.35 -16.13 -3.91
C VAL A 221 11.25 -16.39 -2.41
N MET A 222 10.47 -15.57 -1.70
CA MET A 222 10.26 -15.74 -0.25
C MET A 222 9.59 -17.08 0.06
N LYS A 223 8.50 -17.44 -0.64
CA LYS A 223 7.80 -18.71 -0.49
C LYS A 223 8.73 -19.90 -0.74
N TYR A 224 9.51 -19.84 -1.81
CA TYR A 224 10.49 -20.88 -2.13
C TYR A 224 11.51 -21.08 -1.00
N LEU A 225 12.08 -20.00 -0.48
CA LEU A 225 13.04 -20.07 0.62
C LEU A 225 12.41 -20.59 1.93
N VAL A 226 11.14 -20.26 2.19
CA VAL A 226 10.39 -20.82 3.32
C VAL A 226 10.21 -22.34 3.13
N GLN A 227 9.82 -22.80 1.94
CA GLN A 227 9.68 -24.22 1.60
C GLN A 227 10.99 -25.00 1.82
N GLU A 228 12.12 -24.42 1.41
CA GLU A 228 13.45 -25.00 1.57
C GLU A 228 13.99 -24.93 3.02
N GLY A 229 13.21 -24.34 3.94
CA GLY A 229 13.56 -24.34 5.36
C GLY A 229 14.59 -23.29 5.78
N HIS A 230 14.75 -22.20 5.02
CA HIS A 230 15.70 -21.12 5.36
C HIS A 230 15.20 -20.21 6.49
N GLY A 231 13.94 -20.37 6.92
CA GLY A 231 13.35 -19.64 8.03
C GLY A 231 11.83 -19.64 7.95
N ILE A 232 11.24 -18.72 8.70
CA ILE A 232 9.80 -18.50 8.77
C ILE A 232 9.44 -17.17 8.09
N SER A 233 8.16 -17.00 7.77
CA SER A 233 7.63 -15.72 7.28
C SER A 233 6.22 -15.47 7.82
N PHE A 234 5.72 -14.27 7.61
CA PHE A 234 4.33 -13.89 7.88
C PHE A 234 3.76 -13.32 6.58
N LEU A 235 2.75 -13.99 6.05
CA LEU A 235 2.11 -13.62 4.78
C LEU A 235 0.58 -13.72 4.90
N TYR A 236 -0.13 -13.11 3.96
CA TYR A 236 -1.56 -13.36 3.82
C TYR A 236 -1.82 -14.79 3.35
N GLU A 237 -2.84 -15.42 3.90
CA GLU A 237 -3.25 -16.78 3.50
C GLU A 237 -3.49 -16.88 2.00
N ALA A 238 -4.08 -15.85 1.40
CA ALA A 238 -4.31 -15.77 -0.04
C ALA A 238 -3.03 -15.96 -0.87
N ALA A 239 -1.87 -15.49 -0.37
CA ALA A 239 -0.60 -15.59 -1.07
C ALA A 239 0.04 -16.99 -1.02
N VAL A 240 -0.36 -17.82 -0.06
CA VAL A 240 0.23 -19.15 0.20
C VAL A 240 -0.79 -20.29 0.16
N ARG A 241 -2.01 -20.02 -0.27
CA ARG A 241 -3.12 -21.00 -0.29
C ARG A 241 -2.75 -22.25 -1.07
N GLN A 242 -2.15 -22.10 -2.24
CA GLN A 242 -1.74 -23.21 -3.06
C GLN A 242 -0.71 -24.11 -2.36
N GLU A 243 0.28 -23.52 -1.71
CA GLU A 243 1.32 -24.24 -0.98
C GLU A 243 0.80 -24.91 0.30
N LEU A 244 -0.19 -24.29 0.96
CA LEU A 244 -0.90 -24.89 2.09
C LEU A 244 -1.70 -26.11 1.66
N ASP A 245 -2.46 -26.02 0.57
CA ASP A 245 -3.25 -27.11 -0.01
C ASP A 245 -2.35 -28.28 -0.48
N GLN A 246 -1.18 -27.97 -1.03
CA GLN A 246 -0.17 -28.95 -1.44
C GLN A 246 0.62 -29.53 -0.26
N GLY A 247 0.53 -28.93 0.92
CA GLY A 247 1.29 -29.31 2.10
C GLY A 247 2.78 -29.06 2.04
N SER A 248 3.24 -28.17 1.14
CA SER A 248 4.66 -27.77 1.02
C SER A 248 5.04 -26.64 1.98
N ILE A 249 4.06 -25.81 2.34
CA ILE A 249 4.11 -24.82 3.43
C ILE A 249 3.03 -25.18 4.43
N ARG A 250 3.23 -24.82 5.68
CA ARG A 250 2.23 -24.94 6.73
C ARG A 250 2.15 -23.67 7.58
N GLU A 251 0.99 -23.42 8.14
CA GLU A 251 0.81 -22.40 9.16
C GLU A 251 1.51 -22.84 10.46
N ILE A 252 2.11 -21.90 11.17
CA ILE A 252 2.62 -22.07 12.53
C ILE A 252 1.49 -21.65 13.48
N PRO A 253 0.85 -22.57 14.20
CA PRO A 253 -0.25 -22.21 15.08
C PRO A 253 0.27 -21.47 16.31
N LEU A 254 -0.06 -20.18 16.43
CA LEU A 254 0.30 -19.36 17.57
C LEU A 254 -0.93 -19.04 18.43
N LYS A 255 -0.76 -19.11 19.76
CA LYS A 255 -1.83 -18.84 20.72
C LYS A 255 -2.29 -17.37 20.71
N ASP A 256 -1.37 -16.47 20.41
CA ASP A 256 -1.54 -15.02 20.53
C ASP A 256 -1.48 -14.29 19.18
N PHE A 257 -1.68 -15.01 18.08
CA PHE A 257 -1.64 -14.45 16.73
C PHE A 257 -2.86 -14.95 15.92
N ASN A 258 -3.94 -14.21 16.00
CA ASN A 258 -5.13 -14.37 15.15
C ASN A 258 -5.40 -13.02 14.50
N VAL A 259 -4.88 -12.84 13.29
CA VAL A 259 -4.86 -11.54 12.63
C VAL A 259 -5.62 -11.61 11.33
N GLU A 260 -6.60 -10.73 11.21
CA GLU A 260 -7.28 -10.41 9.97
C GLU A 260 -6.96 -8.96 9.61
N HIS A 261 -6.76 -8.71 8.34
CA HIS A 261 -6.45 -7.38 7.83
C HIS A 261 -7.21 -7.11 6.53
N ASP A 262 -7.68 -5.87 6.39
CA ASP A 262 -8.48 -5.49 5.23
C ASP A 262 -7.62 -5.13 4.03
N PHE A 263 -8.05 -5.57 2.84
CA PHE A 263 -7.61 -5.04 1.57
C PHE A 263 -8.54 -3.92 1.17
N TYR A 264 -7.94 -2.78 0.81
CA TYR A 264 -8.67 -1.54 0.53
C TYR A 264 -8.58 -1.17 -0.94
N PHE A 265 -9.70 -0.75 -1.49
CA PHE A 265 -9.76 0.00 -2.73
C PHE A 265 -9.70 1.48 -2.35
N VAL A 266 -8.68 2.19 -2.80
CA VAL A 266 -8.39 3.58 -2.40
C VAL A 266 -8.27 4.50 -3.60
N TRP A 267 -8.75 5.74 -3.46
CA TRP A 267 -8.63 6.80 -4.47
C TRP A 267 -8.46 8.15 -3.80
N ARG A 268 -8.09 9.18 -4.57
CA ARG A 268 -7.88 10.52 -4.02
C ARG A 268 -9.18 11.09 -3.44
N LYS A 269 -9.11 11.54 -2.19
CA LYS A 269 -10.27 12.11 -1.48
C LYS A 269 -10.75 13.38 -2.12
N GLY A 270 -12.08 13.50 -2.26
CA GLY A 270 -12.70 14.68 -2.86
C GLY A 270 -12.52 14.80 -4.37
N SER A 271 -12.01 13.76 -5.05
CA SER A 271 -11.96 13.70 -6.51
C SER A 271 -13.36 13.81 -7.11
N ILE A 272 -13.50 14.61 -8.18
CA ILE A 272 -14.76 14.71 -8.94
C ILE A 272 -15.17 13.39 -9.57
N PHE A 273 -14.22 12.47 -9.78
CA PHE A 273 -14.44 11.11 -10.32
C PHE A 273 -14.77 10.07 -9.24
N GLY A 274 -14.85 10.46 -7.96
CA GLY A 274 -15.11 9.53 -6.86
C GLY A 274 -16.40 8.71 -6.99
N GLY A 275 -17.44 9.27 -7.66
CA GLY A 275 -18.66 8.55 -8.00
C GLY A 275 -18.41 7.40 -8.97
N GLU A 276 -17.62 7.65 -10.00
CA GLU A 276 -17.20 6.68 -11.00
C GLU A 276 -16.36 5.56 -10.40
N TYR A 277 -15.38 5.91 -9.55
CA TYR A 277 -14.55 4.91 -8.86
C TYR A 277 -15.37 3.96 -7.99
N LYS A 278 -16.43 4.46 -7.35
CA LYS A 278 -17.37 3.62 -6.58
C LYS A 278 -18.14 2.62 -7.47
N GLU A 279 -18.52 3.02 -8.67
CA GLU A 279 -19.18 2.11 -9.62
C GLU A 279 -18.21 1.06 -10.17
N ILE A 280 -16.96 1.45 -10.45
CA ILE A 280 -15.90 0.50 -10.82
C ILE A 280 -15.67 -0.51 -9.68
N PHE A 281 -15.58 -0.02 -8.44
CA PHE A 281 -15.41 -0.89 -7.28
C PHE A 281 -16.51 -1.97 -7.20
N LYS A 282 -17.78 -1.61 -7.42
CA LYS A 282 -18.88 -2.58 -7.42
C LYS A 282 -18.66 -3.64 -8.50
N GLN A 283 -18.32 -3.21 -9.74
CA GLN A 283 -18.07 -4.13 -10.85
C GLN A 283 -16.89 -5.09 -10.58
N LEU A 284 -15.85 -4.61 -9.87
CA LEU A 284 -14.69 -5.40 -9.50
C LEU A 284 -14.97 -6.36 -8.33
N LYS A 285 -15.86 -5.97 -7.40
CA LYS A 285 -16.19 -6.74 -6.19
C LYS A 285 -17.24 -7.81 -6.41
N ASP A 286 -18.16 -7.64 -7.39
CA ASP A 286 -19.24 -8.58 -7.64
C ASP A 286 -18.69 -9.99 -7.88
N LYS A 287 -18.92 -10.83 -6.86
CA LYS A 287 -18.73 -12.27 -6.91
C LYS A 287 -20.09 -12.87 -7.27
N GLU A 288 -20.30 -13.26 -8.50
CA GLU A 288 -21.29 -14.31 -8.80
C GLU A 288 -20.66 -15.66 -8.72
#